data_e991a1ba6df464116f8eb41572a8e481
#
_entry.id   e991a1ba6df464116f8eb41572a8e481
#
_cell.length_a   1.000
_cell.length_b   1.000
_cell.length_c   1.000
_cell.angle_alpha   90.00
_cell.angle_beta   90.00
_cell.angle_gamma   90.00
#
_symmetry.space_group_name_H-M   'P 1'
#
loop_
_entity.id
_entity.type
_entity.pdbx_description
1 polymer ?
#
loop_
_entity_poly.entity_id
_entity_poly.type
_entity_poly.pdbx_seq_one_letter_code
_entity_poly.pdbx_strand_id
1 'polypeptide(L)'
;VKEEQLTPLMALSSCGIAYAFRYIRASMEGAVEMGIYPDDAREVILQTLRGAITLLETNQSHPEVEIDKVTTPGGITIKGLNEMEANGFTNAVIKGLLKSNIAPNP
;
A
#
# COMPACT_ATOMS: atom_id res chain seq x y z
N VAL A 1 20.18 10.50 -10.29
CA VAL A 1 20.12 9.97 -8.92
C VAL A 1 21.51 9.94 -8.31
N LYS A 2 21.65 10.43 -7.11
CA LYS A 2 22.92 10.37 -6.39
C LYS A 2 23.23 8.93 -5.98
N GLU A 3 24.50 8.58 -6.00
CA GLU A 3 24.96 7.23 -5.67
C GLU A 3 24.49 6.77 -4.29
N GLU A 4 24.54 7.67 -3.29
CA GLU A 4 24.09 7.35 -1.92
C GLU A 4 22.59 7.09 -1.81
N GLN A 5 21.80 7.45 -2.83
CA GLN A 5 20.36 7.21 -2.88
C GLN A 5 20.00 5.92 -3.62
N LEU A 6 20.96 5.29 -4.28
CA LEU A 6 20.69 4.12 -5.12
C LEU A 6 20.11 2.96 -4.33
N THR A 7 20.71 2.61 -3.19
CA THR A 7 20.24 1.50 -2.37
C THR A 7 18.83 1.73 -1.81
N PRO A 8 18.52 2.90 -1.22
CA PRO A 8 17.14 3.20 -0.81
C PRO A 8 16.14 3.12 -1.96
N LEU A 9 16.50 3.62 -3.15
CA LEU A 9 15.61 3.57 -4.30
C LEU A 9 15.36 2.13 -4.77
N MET A 10 16.36 1.27 -4.66
CA MET A 10 16.20 -0.16 -4.96
C MET A 10 15.25 -0.83 -3.97
N ALA A 11 15.30 -0.47 -2.69
CA ALA A 11 14.36 -0.98 -1.70
C ALA A 11 12.93 -0.60 -2.07
N LEU A 12 12.71 0.66 -2.49
CA LEU A 12 11.38 1.13 -2.89
C LEU A 12 10.86 0.47 -4.17
N SER A 13 11.73 0.20 -5.13
CA SER A 13 11.32 -0.32 -6.43
C SER A 13 11.38 -1.84 -6.50
N SER A 14 12.58 -2.41 -6.39
CA SER A 14 12.76 -3.87 -6.56
C SER A 14 12.13 -4.67 -5.43
N CYS A 15 12.32 -4.26 -4.18
CA CYS A 15 11.71 -4.91 -3.03
C CYS A 15 10.26 -4.45 -2.87
N GLY A 16 10.00 -3.18 -3.14
CA GLY A 16 8.68 -2.58 -3.01
C GLY A 16 7.60 -3.27 -3.84
N ILE A 17 7.97 -3.82 -5.00
CA ILE A 17 6.99 -4.55 -5.82
C ILE A 17 6.46 -5.78 -5.06
N ALA A 18 7.33 -6.47 -4.32
CA ALA A 18 6.91 -7.61 -3.51
C ALA A 18 5.99 -7.17 -2.37
N TYR A 19 6.25 -6.00 -1.78
CA TYR A 19 5.40 -5.44 -0.72
C TYR A 19 4.03 -5.05 -1.26
N ALA A 20 3.97 -4.54 -2.48
CA ALA A 20 2.70 -4.28 -3.16
C ALA A 20 1.93 -5.58 -3.39
N PHE A 21 2.60 -6.65 -3.83
CA PHE A 21 1.97 -7.95 -3.99
C PHE A 21 1.44 -8.48 -2.65
N ARG A 22 2.18 -8.28 -1.56
CA ARG A 22 1.73 -8.71 -0.23
C ARG A 22 0.48 -7.96 0.21
N TYR A 23 0.41 -6.65 -0.05
CA TYR A 23 -0.80 -5.89 0.23
C TYR A 23 -1.99 -6.43 -0.57
N ILE A 24 -1.79 -6.70 -1.85
CA ILE A 24 -2.85 -7.23 -2.71
C ILE A 24 -3.31 -8.60 -2.19
N ARG A 25 -2.36 -9.47 -1.84
CA ARG A 25 -2.68 -10.80 -1.31
C ARG A 25 -3.45 -10.71 0.00
N ALA A 26 -3.03 -9.86 0.92
CA ALA A 26 -3.72 -9.66 2.20
C ALA A 26 -5.14 -9.15 1.97
N SER A 27 -5.31 -8.21 1.03
CA SER A 27 -6.63 -7.71 0.66
C SER A 27 -7.52 -8.82 0.09
N MET A 28 -6.95 -9.69 -0.72
CA MET A 28 -7.69 -10.86 -1.25
C MET A 28 -8.13 -11.80 -0.13
N GLU A 29 -7.27 -12.02 0.85
CA GLU A 29 -7.60 -12.87 2.00
C GLU A 29 -8.74 -12.27 2.81
N GLY A 30 -8.70 -10.95 3.05
CA GLY A 30 -9.81 -10.26 3.71
C GLY A 30 -11.11 -10.37 2.91
N ALA A 31 -11.03 -10.26 1.60
CA ALA A 31 -12.20 -10.39 0.72
C ALA A 31 -12.80 -11.78 0.80
N VAL A 32 -11.96 -12.83 0.85
CA VAL A 32 -12.43 -14.21 0.98
C VAL A 32 -13.17 -14.40 2.31
N GLU A 33 -12.64 -13.83 3.38
CA GLU A 33 -13.30 -13.89 4.68
C GLU A 33 -14.68 -13.20 4.64
N MET A 34 -14.83 -12.15 3.82
CA MET A 34 -16.11 -11.46 3.62
C MET A 34 -17.04 -12.19 2.64
N GLY A 35 -16.60 -13.31 2.07
CA GLY A 35 -17.43 -14.12 1.17
C GLY A 35 -17.25 -13.85 -0.31
N ILE A 36 -16.21 -13.15 -0.71
CA ILE A 36 -15.94 -12.86 -2.14
C ILE A 36 -14.97 -13.90 -2.69
N TYR A 37 -15.27 -14.43 -3.90
CA TYR A 37 -14.36 -15.38 -4.54
C TYR A 37 -13.04 -14.71 -4.93
N PRO A 38 -11.92 -15.46 -4.85
CA PRO A 38 -10.58 -14.88 -5.08
C PRO A 38 -10.41 -14.14 -6.40
N ASP A 39 -10.93 -14.66 -7.49
CA ASP A 39 -10.76 -14.04 -8.81
C ASP A 39 -11.47 -12.68 -8.88
N ASP A 40 -12.68 -12.60 -8.33
CA ASP A 40 -13.44 -11.36 -8.28
C ASP A 40 -12.75 -10.34 -7.36
N ALA A 41 -12.27 -10.81 -6.21
CA ALA A 41 -11.53 -9.97 -5.27
C ALA A 41 -10.30 -9.36 -5.94
N ARG A 42 -9.54 -10.18 -6.66
CA ARG A 42 -8.34 -9.74 -7.36
C ARG A 42 -8.66 -8.60 -8.35
N GLU A 43 -9.68 -8.77 -9.16
CA GLU A 43 -10.06 -7.75 -10.14
C GLU A 43 -10.44 -6.42 -9.49
N VAL A 44 -11.26 -6.47 -8.44
CA VAL A 44 -11.70 -5.28 -7.73
C VAL A 44 -10.52 -4.57 -7.07
N ILE A 45 -9.65 -5.32 -6.42
CA ILE A 45 -8.47 -4.76 -5.74
C ILE A 45 -7.53 -4.09 -6.74
N LEU A 46 -7.25 -4.75 -7.87
CA LEU A 46 -6.38 -4.16 -8.89
C LEU A 46 -6.97 -2.88 -9.46
N GLN A 47 -8.27 -2.85 -9.73
CA GLN A 47 -8.93 -1.65 -10.24
C GLN A 47 -8.91 -0.53 -9.20
N THR A 48 -9.13 -0.86 -7.93
CA THR A 48 -9.07 0.11 -6.84
C THR A 48 -7.68 0.75 -6.74
N LEU A 49 -6.62 -0.06 -6.83
CA LEU A 49 -5.25 0.45 -6.79
C LEU A 49 -4.93 1.32 -8.00
N ARG A 50 -5.39 0.92 -9.20
CA ARG A 50 -5.23 1.77 -10.40
C ARG A 50 -5.89 3.12 -10.20
N GLY A 51 -7.10 3.15 -9.63
CA GLY A 51 -7.82 4.38 -9.33
C GLY A 51 -7.05 5.27 -8.36
N ALA A 52 -6.52 4.68 -7.29
CA ALA A 52 -5.74 5.43 -6.31
C ALA A 52 -4.50 6.06 -6.94
N ILE A 53 -3.77 5.29 -7.75
CA ILE A 53 -2.59 5.78 -8.45
C ILE A 53 -2.96 6.92 -9.40
N THR A 54 -4.03 6.75 -10.17
CA THR A 54 -4.52 7.75 -11.13
C THR A 54 -4.86 9.06 -10.42
N LEU A 55 -5.53 8.99 -9.28
CA LEU A 55 -5.88 10.19 -8.51
C LEU A 55 -4.64 10.95 -8.04
N LEU A 56 -3.65 10.23 -7.52
CA LEU A 56 -2.40 10.85 -7.08
C LEU A 56 -1.65 11.49 -8.24
N GLU A 57 -1.61 10.83 -9.39
CA GLU A 57 -0.94 11.37 -10.57
C GLU A 57 -1.66 12.58 -11.14
N THR A 58 -2.98 12.49 -11.25
CA THR A 58 -3.80 13.56 -11.84
C THR A 58 -3.81 14.80 -10.95
N ASN A 59 -4.00 14.61 -9.64
CA ASN A 59 -4.15 15.72 -8.71
C ASN A 59 -2.83 16.25 -8.18
N GLN A 60 -1.72 15.53 -8.40
CA GLN A 60 -0.41 15.90 -7.85
C GLN A 60 -0.49 16.19 -6.34
N SER A 61 -1.31 15.40 -5.64
CA SER A 61 -1.61 15.63 -4.23
C SER A 61 -0.82 14.70 -3.33
N HIS A 62 -0.72 15.09 -2.06
CA HIS A 62 -0.17 14.22 -1.03
C HIS A 62 -1.17 13.10 -0.73
N PRO A 63 -0.71 11.84 -0.48
CA PRO A 63 -1.63 10.74 -0.15
C PRO A 63 -2.60 11.05 0.98
N GLU A 64 -2.17 11.80 2.00
CA GLU A 64 -3.04 12.16 3.12
C GLU A 64 -4.22 13.03 2.68
N VAL A 65 -4.03 13.90 1.68
CA VAL A 65 -5.11 14.72 1.13
C VAL A 65 -6.17 13.80 0.47
N GLU A 66 -5.73 12.80 -0.26
CA GLU A 66 -6.67 11.86 -0.91
C GLU A 66 -7.37 10.98 0.12
N ILE A 67 -6.70 10.59 1.19
CA ILE A 67 -7.32 9.84 2.29
C ILE A 67 -8.43 10.68 2.93
N ASP A 68 -8.17 11.94 3.20
CA ASP A 68 -9.16 12.83 3.82
C ASP A 68 -10.43 12.95 2.97
N LYS A 69 -10.30 12.94 1.65
CA LYS A 69 -11.46 13.05 0.75
C LYS A 69 -12.39 11.84 0.82
N VAL A 70 -11.88 10.68 1.22
CA VAL A 70 -12.67 9.44 1.25
C VAL A 70 -12.99 8.97 2.67
N THR A 71 -12.68 9.78 3.68
CA THR A 71 -12.97 9.46 5.07
C THR A 71 -13.95 10.48 5.63
N THR A 72 -15.20 10.06 5.78
CA THR A 72 -16.26 10.91 6.32
C THR A 72 -16.43 10.66 7.82
N PRO A 73 -16.85 11.68 8.60
CA PRO A 73 -17.09 11.49 10.04
C PRO A 73 -18.07 10.33 10.29
N GLY A 74 -17.66 9.39 11.14
CA GLY A 74 -18.47 8.23 11.49
C GLY A 74 -18.59 7.17 10.40
N GLY A 75 -17.88 7.34 9.27
CA GLY A 75 -17.94 6.41 8.16
C GLY A 75 -17.15 5.12 8.38
N ILE A 76 -17.31 4.18 7.47
CA ILE A 76 -16.65 2.86 7.59
C ILE A 76 -15.17 2.91 7.20
N THR A 77 -14.78 3.78 6.30
CA THR A 77 -13.39 3.86 5.82
C THR A 77 -12.44 4.27 6.96
N ILE A 78 -12.81 5.28 7.73
CA ILE A 78 -11.95 5.71 8.84
C ILE A 78 -11.82 4.62 9.91
N LYS A 79 -12.86 3.83 10.14
CA LYS A 79 -12.81 2.72 11.07
C LYS A 79 -11.82 1.66 10.60
N GLY A 80 -11.81 1.36 9.30
CA GLY A 80 -10.86 0.43 8.70
C GLY A 80 -9.42 0.93 8.80
N LEU A 81 -9.20 2.20 8.48
CA LEU A 81 -7.86 2.81 8.58
C LEU A 81 -7.32 2.76 10.00
N ASN A 82 -8.15 3.13 10.98
CA ASN A 82 -7.75 3.11 12.38
C ASN A 82 -7.44 1.69 12.86
N GLU A 83 -8.20 0.70 12.41
CA GLU A 83 -7.93 -0.69 12.74
C GLU A 83 -6.61 -1.17 12.12
N MET A 84 -6.34 -0.81 10.88
CA MET A 84 -5.06 -1.13 10.25
C MET A 84 -3.89 -0.52 11.00
N GLU A 85 -4.00 0.75 11.40
CA GLU A 85 -2.94 1.40 12.16
C GLU A 85 -2.77 0.81 13.55
N ALA A 86 -3.86 0.41 14.21
CA ALA A 86 -3.80 -0.27 15.50
C ALA A 86 -3.01 -1.58 15.41
N ASN A 87 -3.03 -2.21 14.24
CA ASN A 87 -2.29 -3.44 13.98
C ASN A 87 -0.92 -3.20 13.32
N GLY A 88 -0.46 -1.95 13.26
CA GLY A 88 0.89 -1.61 12.87
C GLY A 88 1.15 -1.50 11.37
N PHE A 89 0.15 -1.14 10.58
CA PHE A 89 0.30 -1.08 9.12
C PHE A 89 1.44 -0.18 8.68
N THR A 90 1.41 1.09 9.08
CA THR A 90 2.45 2.05 8.67
C THR A 90 3.82 1.62 9.18
N ASN A 91 3.88 1.17 10.43
CA ASN A 91 5.14 0.69 11.02
C ASN A 91 5.69 -0.52 10.28
N ALA A 92 4.83 -1.45 9.87
CA ALA A 92 5.26 -2.63 9.11
C ALA A 92 5.88 -2.24 7.77
N VAL A 93 5.27 -1.30 7.07
CA VAL A 93 5.77 -0.81 5.76
C VAL A 93 7.14 -0.14 5.96
N ILE A 94 7.24 0.78 6.92
CA ILE A 94 8.49 1.50 7.17
C ILE A 94 9.60 0.53 7.56
N LYS A 95 9.32 -0.38 8.48
CA LYS A 95 10.33 -1.34 8.95
C LYS A 95 10.78 -2.30 7.86
N GLY A 96 9.85 -2.74 7.02
CA GLY A 96 10.18 -3.58 5.88
C GLY A 96 11.12 -2.90 4.90
N LEU A 97 10.84 -1.65 4.58
CA LEU A 97 11.69 -0.85 3.69
C LEU A 97 13.08 -0.61 4.29
N LEU A 98 13.13 -0.26 5.58
CA LEU A 98 14.41 -0.05 6.25
C LEU A 98 15.26 -1.35 6.27
N LYS A 99 14.62 -2.48 6.50
CA LYS A 99 15.30 -3.77 6.49
C LYS A 99 15.83 -4.15 5.11
N SER A 100 15.16 -3.68 4.06
CA SER A 100 15.56 -3.92 2.66
C SER A 100 16.61 -2.94 2.16
N ASN A 101 16.90 -1.89 2.92
CA ASN A 101 17.89 -0.89 2.56
C ASN A 101 19.30 -1.39 2.86
N ILE A 102 19.69 -2.42 2.11
CA ILE A 102 21.00 -3.07 2.26
C ILE A 102 21.59 -3.18 0.87
N ALA A 103 22.85 -2.75 0.74
CA ALA A 103 23.56 -2.87 -0.53
C ALA A 103 23.71 -4.35 -0.88
N PRO A 104 23.48 -4.74 -2.16
CA PRO A 104 23.71 -6.12 -2.58
C PRO A 104 25.15 -6.53 -2.32
N ASN A 105 25.35 -7.81 -1.99
CA ASN A 105 26.70 -8.34 -1.85
C ASN A 105 27.39 -8.33 -3.21
N PRO A 106 28.72 -8.02 -3.23
CA PRO A 106 29.49 -8.02 -4.48
C PRO A 106 29.59 -9.41 -5.10
#